data_7af82b2fee7f0ab57a97f91d6bd26a3e
#
_entry.id   7af82b2fee7f0ab57a97f91d6bd26a3e
#
_cell.length_a   1.000
_cell.length_b   1.000
_cell.length_c   1.000
_cell.angle_alpha   90.00
_cell.angle_beta   90.00
_cell.angle_gamma   90.00
#
_symmetry.space_group_name_H-M   'P 1'
#
loop_
_entity.id
_entity.type
_entity.pdbx_description
1 polymer ?
#
loop_
_entity_poly.entity_id
_entity_poly.type
_entity_poly.pdbx_seq_one_letter_code
_entity_poly.pdbx_strand_id
1 'polypeptide(L)'
;MWQVYALLAGVFAALTAIFSKLGVRDVDSGLATAIRVGFILLLTWGMSLYAGTWREVRQIGGHTWLFLFLSAVATGLSWLCYFKALQLGGVSKVAPLDKLSVPLAMLLGVLVLGEPCDPKTVAGGILITAGALLLVL
;
A
#
# COMPACT_ATOMS: atom_id res chain seq x y z
N MET A 1 15.43 0.00 -14.24
CA MET A 1 14.32 0.98 -14.29
C MET A 1 13.27 0.77 -13.18
N TRP A 2 12.83 -0.46 -12.86
CA TRP A 2 11.85 -0.71 -11.79
C TRP A 2 12.27 -0.17 -10.41
N GLN A 3 13.57 -0.18 -10.10
CA GLN A 3 14.12 0.32 -8.83
C GLN A 3 13.82 1.82 -8.60
N VAL A 4 13.87 2.65 -9.65
CA VAL A 4 13.55 4.08 -9.55
C VAL A 4 12.08 4.28 -9.15
N TYR A 5 11.17 3.55 -9.79
CA TYR A 5 9.75 3.61 -9.45
C TYR A 5 9.49 3.10 -8.02
N ALA A 6 10.20 2.05 -7.59
CA ALA A 6 10.08 1.55 -6.22
C ALA A 6 10.56 2.57 -5.18
N LEU A 7 11.69 3.27 -5.44
CA LEU A 7 12.19 4.33 -4.57
C LEU A 7 11.21 5.52 -4.52
N LEU A 8 10.70 5.97 -5.65
CA LEU A 8 9.69 7.04 -5.71
C LEU A 8 8.41 6.65 -4.94
N ALA A 9 7.96 5.41 -5.10
CA ALA A 9 6.81 4.90 -4.33
C ALA A 9 7.09 4.96 -2.82
N GLY A 10 8.31 4.64 -2.38
CA GLY A 10 8.72 4.76 -0.99
C GLY A 10 8.67 6.20 -0.46
N VAL A 11 9.17 7.17 -1.26
CA VAL A 11 9.09 8.60 -0.92
C VAL A 11 7.65 9.05 -0.77
N PHE A 12 6.79 8.74 -1.74
CA PHE A 12 5.37 9.10 -1.67
C PHE A 12 4.65 8.38 -0.53
N ALA A 13 5.03 7.15 -0.20
CA ALA A 13 4.48 6.45 0.97
C ALA A 13 4.85 7.14 2.28
N ALA A 14 6.09 7.66 2.41
CA ALA A 14 6.51 8.42 3.58
C ALA A 14 5.73 9.74 3.72
N LEU A 15 5.58 10.51 2.63
CA LEU A 15 4.76 11.72 2.60
C LEU A 15 3.29 11.41 2.95
N THR A 16 2.76 10.30 2.42
CA THR A 16 1.42 9.82 2.75
C THR A 16 1.25 9.57 4.25
N ALA A 17 2.23 8.95 4.92
CA ALA A 17 2.16 8.68 6.36
C ALA A 17 2.06 9.98 7.17
N ILE A 18 2.84 11.01 6.82
CA ILE A 18 2.83 12.31 7.48
C ILE A 18 1.52 13.05 7.24
N PHE A 19 1.10 13.19 5.96
CA PHE A 19 -0.14 13.89 5.63
C PHE A 19 -1.37 13.18 6.21
N SER A 20 -1.38 11.84 6.21
CA SER A 20 -2.45 11.07 6.84
C SER A 20 -2.52 11.35 8.34
N LYS A 21 -1.39 11.35 9.04
CA LYS A 21 -1.37 11.64 10.49
C LYS A 21 -1.90 13.04 10.81
N LEU A 22 -1.59 14.03 9.97
CA LEU A 22 -2.08 15.39 10.14
C LEU A 22 -3.59 15.48 9.85
N GLY A 23 -4.07 14.74 8.84
CA GLY A 23 -5.46 14.82 8.38
C GLY A 23 -6.47 13.98 9.17
N VAL A 24 -6.02 12.92 9.90
CA VAL A 24 -6.97 12.01 10.58
C VAL A 24 -7.22 12.33 12.06
N ARG A 25 -6.68 13.43 12.59
CA ARG A 25 -6.74 13.75 14.02
C ARG A 25 -8.16 13.83 14.54
N ASP A 26 -9.04 14.54 13.83
CA ASP A 26 -10.37 14.91 14.28
C ASP A 26 -11.49 14.35 13.36
N VAL A 27 -11.17 13.37 12.52
CA VAL A 27 -12.07 12.77 11.54
C VAL A 27 -12.15 11.27 11.75
N ASP A 28 -13.32 10.69 11.61
CA ASP A 28 -13.47 9.23 11.61
C ASP A 28 -12.55 8.57 10.57
N SER A 29 -11.92 7.48 10.94
CA SER A 29 -10.95 6.79 10.07
C SER A 29 -11.58 6.28 8.77
N GLY A 30 -12.85 5.86 8.82
CA GLY A 30 -13.60 5.45 7.64
C GLY A 30 -13.88 6.61 6.71
N LEU A 31 -14.34 7.74 7.27
CA LEU A 31 -14.62 8.96 6.51
C LEU A 31 -13.34 9.54 5.88
N ALA A 32 -12.23 9.60 6.65
CA ALA A 32 -10.94 10.06 6.14
C ALA A 32 -10.44 9.18 4.98
N THR A 33 -10.61 7.85 5.11
CA THR A 33 -10.28 6.91 4.03
C THR A 33 -11.15 7.16 2.80
N ALA A 34 -12.46 7.32 2.96
CA ALA A 34 -13.40 7.55 1.85
C ALA A 34 -13.08 8.84 1.09
N ILE A 35 -12.85 9.95 1.80
CA ILE A 35 -12.48 11.25 1.20
C ILE A 35 -11.17 11.10 0.40
N ARG A 36 -10.16 10.46 0.99
CA ARG A 36 -8.87 10.26 0.34
C ARG A 36 -8.98 9.40 -0.92
N VAL A 37 -9.74 8.30 -0.84
CA VAL A 37 -9.99 7.42 -2.01
C VAL A 37 -10.68 8.20 -3.12
N GLY A 38 -11.63 9.09 -2.78
CA GLY A 38 -12.27 9.99 -3.74
C GLY A 38 -11.27 10.87 -4.49
N PHE A 39 -10.33 11.51 -3.78
CA PHE A 39 -9.28 12.30 -4.44
C PHE A 39 -8.35 11.45 -5.30
N ILE A 40 -7.97 10.24 -4.84
CA ILE A 40 -7.14 9.31 -5.63
C ILE A 40 -7.89 8.89 -6.90
N LEU A 41 -9.19 8.58 -6.78
CA LEU A 41 -10.04 8.22 -7.91
C LEU A 41 -10.04 9.34 -8.96
N LEU A 42 -10.28 10.58 -8.54
CA LEU A 42 -10.28 11.74 -9.46
C LEU A 42 -8.92 11.93 -10.14
N LEU A 43 -7.84 11.83 -9.37
CA LEU A 43 -6.48 11.96 -9.90
C LEU A 43 -6.17 10.87 -10.94
N THR A 44 -6.41 9.61 -10.59
CA THR A 44 -6.05 8.48 -11.47
C THR A 44 -6.93 8.41 -12.70
N TRP A 45 -8.23 8.68 -12.58
CA TRP A 45 -9.12 8.78 -13.74
C TRP A 45 -8.80 9.99 -14.61
N GLY A 46 -8.47 11.14 -14.02
CA GLY A 46 -8.02 12.31 -14.77
C GLY A 46 -6.78 12.01 -15.60
N MET A 47 -5.80 11.32 -15.01
CA MET A 47 -4.60 10.88 -15.76
C MET A 47 -4.92 9.89 -16.87
N SER A 48 -5.82 8.92 -16.62
CA SER A 48 -6.24 7.93 -17.64
C SER A 48 -7.03 8.59 -18.79
N LEU A 49 -7.87 9.55 -18.48
CA LEU A 49 -8.59 10.34 -19.49
C LEU A 49 -7.64 11.17 -20.34
N TYR A 50 -6.67 11.85 -19.71
CA TYR A 50 -5.66 12.63 -20.40
C TYR A 50 -4.77 11.76 -21.32
N ALA A 51 -4.36 10.59 -20.84
CA ALA A 51 -3.56 9.63 -21.60
C ALA A 51 -4.37 8.86 -22.68
N GLY A 52 -5.69 8.92 -22.65
CA GLY A 52 -6.57 8.19 -23.59
C GLY A 52 -6.72 6.70 -23.29
N THR A 53 -6.11 6.20 -22.21
CA THR A 53 -6.09 4.77 -21.84
C THR A 53 -7.44 4.25 -21.32
N TRP A 54 -8.38 5.14 -20.96
CA TRP A 54 -9.71 4.76 -20.51
C TRP A 54 -10.48 3.90 -21.53
N ARG A 55 -10.14 3.99 -22.82
CA ARG A 55 -10.76 3.20 -23.89
C ARG A 55 -10.44 1.70 -23.77
N GLU A 56 -9.32 1.36 -23.16
CA GLU A 56 -8.87 -0.01 -22.97
C GLU A 56 -9.72 -0.77 -21.92
N VAL A 57 -10.50 -0.05 -21.10
CA VAL A 57 -11.40 -0.64 -20.08
C VAL A 57 -12.33 -1.69 -20.71
N ARG A 58 -12.76 -1.51 -21.95
CA ARG A 58 -13.64 -2.45 -22.65
C ARG A 58 -12.93 -3.75 -23.05
N GLN A 59 -11.60 -3.76 -23.06
CA GLN A 59 -10.78 -4.91 -23.44
C GLN A 59 -10.33 -5.73 -22.23
N ILE A 60 -10.62 -5.25 -21.01
CA ILE A 60 -10.21 -5.92 -19.77
C ILE A 60 -11.06 -7.17 -19.58
N GLY A 61 -10.40 -8.33 -19.51
CA GLY A 61 -11.05 -9.60 -19.26
C GLY A 61 -11.57 -9.75 -17.82
N GLY A 62 -12.57 -10.61 -17.62
CA GLY A 62 -13.20 -10.81 -16.31
C GLY A 62 -12.22 -11.27 -15.21
N HIS A 63 -11.21 -12.07 -15.55
CA HIS A 63 -10.14 -12.47 -14.64
C HIS A 63 -9.40 -11.25 -14.07
N THR A 64 -9.01 -10.30 -14.90
CA THR A 64 -8.33 -9.07 -14.48
C THR A 64 -9.25 -8.22 -13.59
N TRP A 65 -10.52 -8.09 -13.95
CA TRP A 65 -11.52 -7.40 -13.13
C TRP A 65 -11.63 -8.00 -11.73
N LEU A 66 -11.68 -9.34 -11.63
CA LEU A 66 -11.75 -10.01 -10.34
C LEU A 66 -10.55 -9.68 -9.45
N PHE A 67 -9.32 -9.78 -9.98
CA PHE A 67 -8.12 -9.51 -9.20
C PHE A 67 -7.95 -8.03 -8.84
N LEU A 68 -8.33 -7.12 -9.73
CA LEU A 68 -8.38 -5.69 -9.41
C LEU A 68 -9.39 -5.39 -8.30
N PHE A 69 -10.55 -6.02 -8.33
CA PHE A 69 -11.55 -5.88 -7.28
C PHE A 69 -11.04 -6.43 -5.94
N LEU A 70 -10.48 -7.63 -5.90
CA LEU A 70 -9.91 -8.21 -4.68
C LEU A 70 -8.77 -7.35 -4.12
N SER A 71 -7.91 -6.82 -4.99
CA SER A 71 -6.85 -5.88 -4.61
C SER A 71 -7.41 -4.60 -4.03
N ALA A 72 -8.47 -4.04 -4.62
CA ALA A 72 -9.12 -2.82 -4.13
C ALA A 72 -9.72 -3.04 -2.73
N VAL A 73 -10.40 -4.17 -2.51
CA VAL A 73 -10.95 -4.54 -1.19
C VAL A 73 -9.83 -4.67 -0.16
N ALA A 74 -8.76 -5.40 -0.48
CA ALA A 74 -7.62 -5.56 0.42
C ALA A 74 -6.96 -4.22 0.75
N THR A 75 -6.80 -3.33 -0.24
CA THR A 75 -6.26 -1.98 -0.04
C THR A 75 -7.16 -1.14 0.86
N GLY A 76 -8.47 -1.16 0.62
CA GLY A 76 -9.44 -0.42 1.44
C GLY A 76 -9.41 -0.84 2.91
N LEU A 77 -9.42 -2.15 3.18
CA LEU A 77 -9.31 -2.70 4.53
C LEU A 77 -7.97 -2.34 5.19
N SER A 78 -6.87 -2.43 4.44
CA SER A 78 -5.54 -2.04 4.93
C SER A 78 -5.51 -0.57 5.34
N TRP A 79 -6.07 0.33 4.53
CA TRP A 79 -6.09 1.77 4.86
C TRP A 79 -6.99 2.12 6.04
N LEU A 80 -8.13 1.45 6.19
CA LEU A 80 -8.97 1.62 7.37
C LEU A 80 -8.21 1.26 8.65
N CYS A 81 -7.52 0.11 8.65
CA CYS A 81 -6.67 -0.31 9.77
C CYS A 81 -5.51 0.66 10.00
N TYR A 82 -4.82 1.07 8.93
CA TYR A 82 -3.67 1.98 9.00
C TYR A 82 -4.05 3.35 9.56
N PHE A 83 -5.17 3.94 9.10
CA PHE A 83 -5.64 5.22 9.60
C PHE A 83 -6.05 5.13 11.07
N LYS A 84 -6.73 4.03 11.45
CA LYS A 84 -7.06 3.79 12.84
C LYS A 84 -5.80 3.67 13.71
N ALA A 85 -4.80 2.95 13.23
CA ALA A 85 -3.51 2.82 13.91
C ALA A 85 -2.81 4.20 14.05
N LEU A 86 -2.83 5.05 13.02
CA LEU A 86 -2.28 6.40 13.08
C LEU A 86 -3.03 7.32 14.07
N GLN A 87 -4.33 7.13 14.27
CA GLN A 87 -5.07 7.86 15.30
C GLN A 87 -4.59 7.48 16.70
N LEU A 88 -4.37 6.19 16.94
CA LEU A 88 -4.00 5.65 18.25
C LEU A 88 -2.51 5.72 18.54
N GLY A 89 -1.66 5.66 17.52
CA GLY A 89 -0.21 5.58 17.64
C GLY A 89 0.56 6.68 16.92
N GLY A 90 1.85 6.78 17.23
CA GLY A 90 2.79 7.66 16.52
C GLY A 90 3.21 7.09 15.17
N VAL A 91 3.44 7.96 14.17
CA VAL A 91 3.90 7.57 12.83
C VAL A 91 5.18 6.73 12.90
N SER A 92 6.09 7.07 13.81
CA SER A 92 7.38 6.38 13.98
C SER A 92 7.25 4.90 14.37
N LYS A 93 6.13 4.50 14.98
CA LYS A 93 5.83 3.11 15.34
C LYS A 93 4.89 2.44 14.34
N VAL A 94 3.87 3.15 13.90
CA VAL A 94 2.85 2.61 12.98
C VAL A 94 3.42 2.35 11.59
N ALA A 95 4.17 3.30 11.03
CA ALA A 95 4.70 3.15 9.67
C ALA A 95 5.71 1.99 9.53
N PRO A 96 6.66 1.76 10.46
CA PRO A 96 7.51 0.56 10.39
C PRO A 96 6.74 -0.74 10.57
N LEU A 97 5.73 -0.77 11.47
CA LEU A 97 4.91 -1.97 11.68
C LEU A 97 4.09 -2.33 10.43
N ASP A 98 3.57 -1.35 9.72
CA ASP A 98 2.90 -1.54 8.43
C ASP A 98 3.82 -2.22 7.40
N LYS A 99 5.14 -2.01 7.50
CA LYS A 99 6.13 -2.63 6.62
C LYS A 99 6.33 -4.14 6.85
N LEU A 100 5.73 -4.73 7.88
CA LEU A 100 5.60 -6.19 7.97
C LEU A 100 4.81 -6.79 6.80
N SER A 101 4.02 -5.99 6.10
CA SER A 101 3.42 -6.37 4.82
C SER A 101 4.47 -6.79 3.76
N VAL A 102 5.70 -6.27 3.83
CA VAL A 102 6.76 -6.58 2.87
C VAL A 102 7.23 -8.03 3.00
N PRO A 103 7.72 -8.52 4.16
CA PRO A 103 8.09 -9.94 4.29
C PRO A 103 6.90 -10.88 4.09
N LEU A 104 5.67 -10.48 4.42
CA LEU A 104 4.47 -11.25 4.11
C LEU A 104 4.23 -11.34 2.60
N ALA A 105 4.39 -10.24 1.86
CA ALA A 105 4.27 -10.24 0.41
C ALA A 105 5.36 -11.09 -0.25
N MET A 106 6.60 -11.05 0.27
CA MET A 106 7.70 -11.90 -0.21
C MET A 106 7.38 -13.39 0.00
N LEU A 107 6.86 -13.76 1.17
CA LEU A 107 6.43 -15.13 1.46
C LEU A 107 5.31 -15.59 0.51
N LEU A 108 4.29 -14.75 0.30
CA LEU A 108 3.20 -15.04 -0.61
C LEU A 108 3.66 -15.10 -2.08
N GLY A 109 4.62 -14.26 -2.48
CA GLY A 109 5.24 -14.29 -3.80
C GLY A 109 5.88 -15.65 -4.10
N VAL A 110 6.61 -16.20 -3.12
CA VAL A 110 7.20 -17.54 -3.24
C VAL A 110 6.13 -18.63 -3.26
N LEU A 111 5.16 -18.59 -2.32
CA LEU A 111 4.18 -19.67 -2.15
C LEU A 111 3.10 -19.69 -3.23
N VAL A 112 2.65 -18.51 -3.69
CA VAL A 112 1.49 -18.38 -4.59
C VAL A 112 1.94 -18.15 -6.04
N LEU A 113 2.97 -17.32 -6.25
CA LEU A 113 3.46 -16.96 -7.57
C LEU A 113 4.65 -17.84 -8.03
N GLY A 114 5.23 -18.66 -7.13
CA GLY A 114 6.36 -19.50 -7.45
C GLY A 114 7.65 -18.71 -7.70
N GLU A 115 7.78 -17.50 -7.12
CA GLU A 115 8.97 -16.68 -7.30
C GLU A 115 10.22 -17.37 -6.69
N PRO A 116 11.40 -17.22 -7.31
CA PRO A 116 12.61 -17.79 -6.75
C PRO A 116 12.98 -17.13 -5.43
N CYS A 117 13.22 -17.97 -4.41
CA CYS A 117 13.62 -17.52 -3.09
C CYS A 117 15.15 -17.61 -2.95
N ASP A 118 15.83 -16.48 -3.08
CA ASP A 118 17.28 -16.43 -2.89
C ASP A 118 17.65 -16.07 -1.42
N PRO A 119 18.84 -16.43 -0.95
CA PRO A 119 19.27 -16.15 0.43
C PRO A 119 19.27 -14.66 0.78
N LYS A 120 19.50 -13.78 -0.18
CA LYS A 120 19.50 -12.32 0.02
C LYS A 120 18.08 -11.82 0.31
N THR A 121 17.11 -12.33 -0.43
CA THR A 121 15.67 -12.02 -0.22
C THR A 121 15.22 -12.45 1.17
N VAL A 122 15.59 -13.68 1.59
CA VAL A 122 15.27 -14.17 2.95
C VAL A 122 15.93 -13.29 4.02
N ALA A 123 17.23 -13.01 3.90
CA ALA A 123 17.95 -12.16 4.84
C ALA A 123 17.34 -10.76 4.94
N GLY A 124 16.99 -10.15 3.80
CA GLY A 124 16.31 -8.86 3.76
C GLY A 124 14.95 -8.88 4.47
N GLY A 125 14.14 -9.90 4.25
CA GLY A 125 12.86 -10.07 4.94
C GLY A 125 13.00 -10.21 6.44
N ILE A 126 13.99 -10.97 6.92
CA ILE A 126 14.30 -11.12 8.34
C ILE A 126 14.72 -9.79 8.96
N LEU A 127 15.60 -9.03 8.30
CA LEU A 127 16.05 -7.72 8.78
C LEU A 127 14.92 -6.70 8.87
N ILE A 128 14.03 -6.65 7.87
CA ILE A 128 12.85 -5.78 7.90
C ILE A 128 11.95 -6.14 9.07
N THR A 129 11.69 -7.44 9.25
CA THR A 129 10.84 -7.94 10.35
C THR A 129 11.45 -7.59 11.71
N ALA A 130 12.73 -7.89 11.90
CA ALA A 130 13.43 -7.61 13.15
C ALA A 130 13.47 -6.11 13.46
N GLY A 131 13.76 -5.26 12.45
CA GLY A 131 13.77 -3.81 12.61
C GLY A 131 12.39 -3.24 12.95
N ALA A 132 11.33 -3.72 12.30
CA ALA A 132 9.97 -3.28 12.57
C ALA A 132 9.53 -3.66 13.99
N LEU A 133 9.82 -4.87 14.44
CA LEU A 133 9.49 -5.35 15.80
C LEU A 133 10.27 -4.58 16.87
N LEU A 134 11.56 -4.33 16.64
CA LEU A 134 12.40 -3.57 17.59
C LEU A 134 11.88 -2.15 17.85
N LEU A 135 11.24 -1.52 16.85
CA LEU A 135 10.69 -0.17 17.01
C LEU A 135 9.36 -0.13 17.79
N VAL A 136 8.72 -1.28 17.97
CA VAL A 136 7.40 -1.38 18.62
C VAL A 136 7.52 -1.94 20.04
N LEU A 137 8.50 -2.79 20.26
CA LEU A 137 8.82 -3.36 21.59
C LEU A 137 9.52 -2.33 22.48
#